data_c27425f2c2fbaac9bf5b712c9fa279cc
#
_entry.id   c27425f2c2fbaac9bf5b712c9fa279cc
#
_cell.length_a   1.000
_cell.length_b   1.000
_cell.length_c   1.000
_cell.angle_alpha   90.00
_cell.angle_beta   90.00
_cell.angle_gamma   90.00
#
_symmetry.space_group_name_H-M   'P 1'
#
loop_
_entity.id
_entity.type
_entity.pdbx_description
1 polymer ?
#
loop_
_entity_poly.entity_id
_entity_poly.type
_entity_poly.pdbx_seq_one_letter_code
_entity_poly.pdbx_strand_id
1 'polypeptide(L)'
;MNNIINQLTKMKLGNDLIGELKTLPPYNKNIRKEDKATRLVALSDIYNIYIPSAMSVEIYSKLYLALLHSLQKKSGLNARRQQNENYKIICQRSYNSILGGSDSFTITGHSGLGKSLAINKAIEIITQNGIIETKNPYTRIIPCLVVQCPFDCSVKGLLLEILRKADETLNSDYYDKALRNRVTTDMLIGCVSQIALNHIGLLIVDEIQNVANGKNGKALVGMLTQLINNSGISICVVGTPDSTPFFEQAIQLARRSLGLSYGAMEYNQFFFDFCRTLFEYQYTSEQTEISDGIIQWLYEHSGGIISVVVSLIHDSQEIAILNGSERMNLDTLNEAYKKRLTMLHGYIEPNITHKSQTSVQKQKVKGYTSHAETSIYAENTVASIIAEAKEKQADAVGLLQKIFTVEVIDL
;
A
#
# COMPACT_ATOMS: atom_id res chain seq x y z
N MET A 1 -25.56 5.92 -23.04
CA MET A 1 -24.31 5.27 -22.65
C MET A 1 -23.24 6.26 -22.17
N ASN A 2 -23.13 7.44 -22.75
CA ASN A 2 -22.10 8.44 -22.37
C ASN A 2 -22.34 9.16 -21.02
N ASN A 3 -23.52 8.97 -20.39
CA ASN A 3 -23.90 9.84 -19.25
C ASN A 3 -23.16 9.52 -17.93
N ILE A 4 -22.80 8.26 -17.68
CA ILE A 4 -22.07 7.85 -16.45
C ILE A 4 -20.61 8.26 -16.51
N ILE A 5 -19.96 7.94 -17.65
CA ILE A 5 -18.52 8.22 -17.84
C ILE A 5 -18.26 9.73 -17.92
N ASN A 6 -19.19 10.50 -18.50
CA ASN A 6 -19.07 11.96 -18.58
C ASN A 6 -19.19 12.67 -17.20
N GLN A 7 -19.68 12.00 -16.18
CA GLN A 7 -19.74 12.52 -14.81
C GLN A 7 -18.49 12.20 -14.00
N LEU A 8 -17.63 11.31 -14.48
CA LEU A 8 -16.32 11.12 -13.86
C LEU A 8 -15.46 12.37 -14.07
N THR A 9 -14.72 12.72 -13.05
CA THR A 9 -13.64 13.70 -13.16
C THR A 9 -12.68 13.27 -14.28
N LYS A 10 -12.26 14.19 -15.14
CA LYS A 10 -11.28 13.86 -16.19
C LYS A 10 -9.98 13.35 -15.54
N MET A 11 -9.39 12.32 -16.14
CA MET A 11 -8.11 11.81 -15.68
C MET A 11 -7.05 12.90 -15.73
N LYS A 12 -6.36 13.11 -14.59
CA LYS A 12 -5.28 14.08 -14.45
C LYS A 12 -3.93 13.39 -14.62
N LEU A 13 -2.96 14.12 -15.13
CA LEU A 13 -1.62 13.59 -15.41
C LEU A 13 -0.56 14.65 -15.07
N GLY A 14 0.68 14.19 -14.88
CA GLY A 14 1.84 15.06 -14.70
C GLY A 14 1.71 16.01 -13.49
N ASN A 15 2.11 17.26 -13.67
CA ASN A 15 2.16 18.24 -12.60
C ASN A 15 0.79 18.61 -12.02
N ASP A 16 -0.28 18.54 -12.81
CA ASP A 16 -1.65 18.82 -12.33
C ASP A 16 -2.08 17.75 -11.32
N LEU A 17 -1.77 16.49 -11.59
CA LEU A 17 -2.05 15.40 -10.67
C LEU A 17 -1.21 15.52 -9.39
N ILE A 18 0.10 15.79 -9.53
CA ILE A 18 1.02 15.95 -8.40
C ILE A 18 0.55 17.10 -7.49
N GLY A 19 0.14 18.23 -8.09
CA GLY A 19 -0.36 19.39 -7.36
C GLY A 19 -1.63 19.10 -6.56
N GLU A 20 -2.56 18.32 -7.10
CA GLU A 20 -3.79 17.94 -6.38
C GLU A 20 -3.61 16.86 -5.34
N LEU A 21 -2.71 15.89 -5.59
CA LEU A 21 -2.38 14.89 -4.59
C LEU A 21 -1.67 15.49 -3.38
N LYS A 22 -0.84 16.52 -3.60
CA LYS A 22 -0.03 17.15 -2.56
C LYS A 22 -0.93 17.84 -1.52
N THR A 23 -0.73 17.49 -0.25
CA THR A 23 -1.41 18.15 0.86
C THR A 23 -0.37 18.69 1.82
N LEU A 24 -0.38 19.99 2.02
CA LEU A 24 0.46 20.68 2.99
C LEU A 24 -0.46 21.47 3.92
N PRO A 25 -0.48 21.18 5.24
CA PRO A 25 -1.25 21.98 6.19
C PRO A 25 -0.75 23.42 6.23
N PRO A 26 -1.62 24.40 6.52
CA PRO A 26 -1.19 25.79 6.67
C PRO A 26 -0.24 25.90 7.86
N TYR A 27 0.95 26.44 7.62
CA TYR A 27 1.98 26.58 8.64
C TYR A 27 2.34 28.05 8.86
N ASN A 28 2.21 28.52 10.11
CA ASN A 28 2.62 29.85 10.52
C ASN A 28 3.82 29.75 11.45
N LYS A 29 4.95 30.32 11.04
CA LYS A 29 6.20 30.35 11.85
C LYS A 29 6.04 30.99 13.23
N ASN A 30 5.03 31.84 13.44
CA ASN A 30 4.76 32.46 14.74
C ASN A 30 4.29 31.45 15.81
N ILE A 31 3.78 30.28 15.40
CA ILE A 31 3.41 29.18 16.33
C ILE A 31 4.55 28.84 17.29
N ARG A 32 5.81 28.97 16.87
CA ARG A 32 6.98 28.68 17.68
C ARG A 32 7.16 29.61 18.90
N LYS A 33 6.47 30.77 18.91
CA LYS A 33 6.48 31.72 20.02
C LYS A 33 5.34 31.48 21.03
N GLU A 34 4.39 30.59 20.66
CA GLU A 34 3.27 30.27 21.53
C GLU A 34 3.72 29.35 22.69
N ASP A 35 2.83 29.16 23.65
CA ASP A 35 3.08 28.29 24.79
C ASP A 35 3.28 26.82 24.35
N LYS A 36 3.88 26.01 25.23
CA LYS A 36 4.20 24.60 24.96
C LYS A 36 2.99 23.78 24.57
N ALA A 37 1.84 23.97 25.22
CA ALA A 37 0.63 23.18 24.97
C ALA A 37 0.08 23.46 23.56
N THR A 38 0.00 24.73 23.19
CA THR A 38 -0.41 25.14 21.82
C THR A 38 0.49 24.55 20.75
N ARG A 39 1.81 24.57 20.96
CA ARG A 39 2.78 24.02 20.02
C ARG A 39 2.69 22.50 19.90
N LEU A 40 2.48 21.77 21.02
CA LEU A 40 2.29 20.34 21.01
C LEU A 40 1.01 19.91 20.28
N VAL A 41 -0.07 20.67 20.42
CA VAL A 41 -1.30 20.41 19.65
C VAL A 41 -1.06 20.62 18.17
N ALA A 42 -0.43 21.75 17.80
CA ALA A 42 -0.13 22.05 16.40
C ALA A 42 0.89 21.08 15.76
N LEU A 43 1.76 20.47 16.54
CA LEU A 43 2.75 19.49 16.07
C LEU A 43 2.09 18.29 15.34
N SER A 44 0.83 17.97 15.69
CA SER A 44 0.07 16.91 14.99
C SER A 44 -0.15 17.19 13.51
N ASP A 45 -0.01 18.43 13.05
CA ASP A 45 -0.13 18.80 11.63
C ASP A 45 0.93 18.11 10.75
N ILE A 46 2.06 17.69 11.33
CA ILE A 46 3.09 16.94 10.60
C ILE A 46 2.52 15.66 9.99
N TYR A 47 1.59 14.99 10.66
CA TYR A 47 0.94 13.78 10.14
C TYR A 47 -0.03 14.05 8.98
N ASN A 48 -0.43 15.30 8.77
CA ASN A 48 -1.30 15.74 7.67
C ASN A 48 -0.51 16.10 6.40
N ILE A 49 0.82 16.11 6.47
CA ILE A 49 1.68 16.38 5.31
C ILE A 49 1.65 15.17 4.38
N TYR A 50 1.24 15.40 3.13
CA TYR A 50 1.29 14.38 2.10
C TYR A 50 2.02 14.90 0.86
N ILE A 51 3.10 14.21 0.51
CA ILE A 51 3.92 14.49 -0.68
C ILE A 51 3.79 13.28 -1.61
N PRO A 52 3.18 13.45 -2.80
CA PRO A 52 2.94 12.35 -3.71
C PRO A 52 4.25 11.81 -4.28
N SER A 53 4.43 10.50 -4.20
CA SER A 53 5.53 9.76 -4.80
C SER A 53 5.13 9.17 -6.16
N ALA A 54 6.07 8.53 -6.86
CA ALA A 54 5.77 7.76 -8.06
C ALA A 54 4.69 6.68 -7.80
N MET A 55 4.73 6.03 -6.61
CA MET A 55 3.69 5.12 -6.14
C MET A 55 2.30 5.77 -6.16
N SER A 56 2.18 7.00 -5.67
CA SER A 56 0.90 7.72 -5.59
C SER A 56 0.30 7.97 -6.98
N VAL A 57 1.12 8.36 -7.93
CA VAL A 57 0.74 8.62 -9.33
C VAL A 57 0.32 7.32 -10.03
N GLU A 58 1.05 6.25 -9.80
CA GLU A 58 0.75 4.94 -10.40
C GLU A 58 -0.55 4.36 -9.83
N ILE A 59 -0.75 4.42 -8.50
CA ILE A 59 -1.97 3.99 -7.82
C ILE A 59 -3.18 4.76 -8.37
N TYR A 60 -3.11 6.10 -8.46
CA TYR A 60 -4.17 6.92 -9.03
C TYR A 60 -4.54 6.46 -10.45
N SER A 61 -3.53 6.30 -11.31
CA SER A 61 -3.72 5.92 -12.70
C SER A 61 -4.40 4.56 -12.83
N LYS A 62 -3.97 3.58 -12.02
CA LYS A 62 -4.55 2.22 -12.03
C LYS A 62 -5.97 2.20 -11.50
N LEU A 63 -6.26 2.90 -10.40
CA LEU A 63 -7.60 3.00 -9.86
C LEU A 63 -8.55 3.66 -10.86
N TYR A 64 -8.13 4.75 -11.49
CA TYR A 64 -8.95 5.46 -12.49
C TYR A 64 -9.30 4.56 -13.68
N LEU A 65 -8.30 3.90 -14.28
CA LEU A 65 -8.51 3.03 -15.44
C LEU A 65 -9.36 1.80 -15.09
N ALA A 66 -9.15 1.19 -13.94
CA ALA A 66 -9.93 0.05 -13.48
C ALA A 66 -11.41 0.43 -13.25
N LEU A 67 -11.65 1.61 -12.65
CA LEU A 67 -12.99 2.17 -12.51
C LEU A 67 -13.65 2.40 -13.87
N LEU A 68 -12.95 3.06 -14.79
CA LEU A 68 -13.46 3.36 -16.13
C LEU A 68 -13.86 2.08 -16.87
N HIS A 69 -13.00 1.06 -16.88
CA HIS A 69 -13.30 -0.22 -17.54
C HIS A 69 -14.47 -0.95 -16.89
N SER A 70 -14.58 -0.92 -15.57
CA SER A 70 -15.73 -1.50 -14.86
C SER A 70 -17.05 -0.81 -15.25
N LEU A 71 -17.09 0.52 -15.29
CA LEU A 71 -18.27 1.28 -15.68
C LEU A 71 -18.66 1.06 -17.15
N GLN A 72 -17.68 0.93 -18.05
CA GLN A 72 -17.93 0.59 -19.45
C GLN A 72 -18.63 -0.76 -19.59
N LYS A 73 -18.19 -1.80 -18.88
CA LYS A 73 -18.81 -3.13 -18.92
C LYS A 73 -20.25 -3.13 -18.42
N LYS A 74 -20.54 -2.34 -17.39
CA LYS A 74 -21.86 -2.27 -16.75
C LYS A 74 -22.90 -1.53 -17.57
N SER A 75 -22.49 -0.79 -18.58
CA SER A 75 -23.40 0.02 -19.41
C SER A 75 -24.01 -0.74 -20.60
N GLY A 76 -23.66 -2.02 -20.82
CA GLY A 76 -24.05 -2.80 -22.00
C GLY A 76 -25.30 -3.66 -21.84
N LEU A 77 -25.81 -4.23 -22.96
CA LEU A 77 -26.90 -5.20 -22.97
C LEU A 77 -26.60 -6.44 -22.13
N ASN A 78 -25.34 -6.86 -22.10
CA ASN A 78 -24.90 -8.01 -21.31
C ASN A 78 -25.06 -7.76 -19.80
N ALA A 79 -24.95 -6.53 -19.34
CA ALA A 79 -25.20 -6.18 -17.94
C ALA A 79 -26.66 -6.45 -17.54
N ARG A 80 -27.61 -6.10 -18.40
CA ARG A 80 -29.06 -6.40 -18.16
C ARG A 80 -29.31 -7.90 -18.12
N ARG A 81 -28.67 -8.67 -18.99
CA ARG A 81 -28.78 -10.14 -18.97
C ARG A 81 -28.19 -10.70 -17.68
N GLN A 82 -27.05 -10.17 -17.25
CA GLN A 82 -26.40 -10.58 -16.00
C GLN A 82 -27.25 -10.29 -14.76
N GLN A 83 -28.03 -9.21 -14.73
CA GLN A 83 -28.97 -8.94 -13.63
C GLN A 83 -29.95 -10.10 -13.43
N ASN A 84 -30.49 -10.65 -14.52
CA ASN A 84 -31.39 -11.80 -14.47
C ASN A 84 -30.69 -13.07 -13.96
N GLU A 85 -29.42 -13.28 -14.36
CA GLU A 85 -28.63 -14.41 -13.87
C GLU A 85 -28.32 -14.28 -12.37
N ASN A 86 -27.99 -13.08 -11.90
CA ASN A 86 -27.75 -12.82 -10.47
C ASN A 86 -29.02 -13.06 -9.64
N TYR A 87 -30.22 -12.73 -10.17
CA TYR A 87 -31.47 -13.07 -9.52
C TYR A 87 -31.68 -14.58 -9.38
N LYS A 88 -31.26 -15.39 -10.38
CA LYS A 88 -31.28 -16.86 -10.27
C LYS A 88 -30.39 -17.37 -9.13
N ILE A 89 -29.21 -16.74 -8.91
CA ILE A 89 -28.34 -17.10 -7.77
C ILE A 89 -29.08 -16.87 -6.45
N ILE A 90 -29.72 -15.70 -6.30
CA ILE A 90 -30.48 -15.36 -5.09
C ILE A 90 -31.63 -16.39 -4.86
N CYS A 91 -32.24 -16.85 -5.93
CA CYS A 91 -33.28 -17.89 -5.89
C CYS A 91 -32.76 -19.32 -5.85
N GLN A 92 -31.44 -19.52 -5.68
CA GLN A 92 -30.76 -20.83 -5.65
C GLN A 92 -31.02 -21.69 -6.91
N ARG A 93 -31.13 -21.05 -8.08
CA ARG A 93 -31.32 -21.71 -9.40
C ARG A 93 -29.98 -21.75 -10.16
N SER A 94 -29.89 -22.62 -11.16
CA SER A 94 -28.73 -22.64 -12.06
C SER A 94 -28.62 -21.31 -12.81
N TYR A 95 -27.39 -20.80 -12.94
CA TYR A 95 -27.09 -19.50 -13.54
C TYR A 95 -25.84 -19.58 -14.44
N ASN A 96 -25.69 -18.58 -15.29
CA ASN A 96 -24.52 -18.39 -16.13
C ASN A 96 -23.85 -17.05 -15.87
N SER A 97 -22.51 -17.03 -15.92
CA SER A 97 -21.74 -15.79 -15.86
C SER A 97 -21.54 -15.25 -17.28
N ILE A 98 -22.06 -14.05 -17.55
CA ILE A 98 -22.10 -13.45 -18.91
C ILE A 98 -21.03 -12.38 -19.09
N LEU A 99 -20.80 -11.54 -18.07
CA LEU A 99 -19.94 -10.37 -18.19
C LEU A 99 -18.44 -10.72 -18.26
N GLY A 100 -18.06 -11.82 -17.64
CA GLY A 100 -16.67 -12.23 -17.56
C GLY A 100 -15.81 -11.27 -16.74
N GLY A 101 -14.53 -11.62 -16.59
CA GLY A 101 -13.61 -10.89 -15.73
C GLY A 101 -13.35 -9.45 -16.18
N SER A 102 -13.07 -8.58 -15.22
CA SER A 102 -12.62 -7.20 -15.41
C SER A 102 -11.16 -7.02 -14.94
N ASP A 103 -10.63 -5.82 -15.07
CA ASP A 103 -9.26 -5.49 -14.69
C ASP A 103 -9.13 -5.40 -13.17
N SER A 104 -8.83 -6.54 -12.55
CA SER A 104 -8.51 -6.59 -11.12
C SER A 104 -7.01 -6.54 -10.93
N PHE A 105 -6.52 -5.92 -9.86
CA PHE A 105 -5.09 -5.79 -9.59
C PHE A 105 -4.80 -5.78 -8.10
N THR A 106 -3.52 -5.94 -7.77
CA THR A 106 -3.05 -5.97 -6.39
C THR A 106 -2.09 -4.83 -6.12
N ILE A 107 -2.11 -4.34 -4.89
CA ILE A 107 -1.15 -3.37 -4.37
C ILE A 107 -0.49 -4.00 -3.14
N THR A 108 0.81 -4.28 -3.24
CA THR A 108 1.58 -4.88 -2.15
C THR A 108 2.71 -3.95 -1.72
N GLY A 109 3.09 -4.04 -0.47
CA GLY A 109 4.23 -3.30 0.07
C GLY A 109 4.22 -3.28 1.59
N HIS A 110 5.35 -3.01 2.20
CA HIS A 110 5.49 -2.97 3.65
C HIS A 110 4.50 -2.00 4.31
N SER A 111 4.19 -2.26 5.58
CA SER A 111 3.41 -1.32 6.38
C SER A 111 4.17 0.01 6.52
N GLY A 112 3.44 1.12 6.58
CA GLY A 112 4.04 2.45 6.76
C GLY A 112 4.57 3.12 5.48
N LEU A 113 4.45 2.50 4.29
CA LEU A 113 4.81 3.15 3.02
C LEU A 113 3.81 4.20 2.54
N GLY A 114 2.64 4.30 3.17
CA GLY A 114 1.60 5.25 2.77
C GLY A 114 0.64 4.73 1.69
N LYS A 115 0.55 3.42 1.45
CA LYS A 115 -0.36 2.81 0.45
C LYS A 115 -1.82 3.23 0.63
N SER A 116 -2.38 3.01 1.81
CA SER A 116 -3.79 3.35 2.10
C SER A 116 -4.04 4.85 2.00
N LEU A 117 -3.06 5.68 2.38
CA LEU A 117 -3.13 7.13 2.22
C LEU A 117 -3.12 7.54 0.74
N ALA A 118 -2.24 6.94 -0.07
CA ALA A 118 -2.19 7.16 -1.52
C ALA A 118 -3.50 6.76 -2.20
N ILE A 119 -4.10 5.62 -1.80
CA ILE A 119 -5.40 5.16 -2.28
C ILE A 119 -6.49 6.17 -1.91
N ASN A 120 -6.55 6.62 -0.66
CA ASN A 120 -7.55 7.58 -0.21
C ASN A 120 -7.44 8.91 -0.96
N LYS A 121 -6.22 9.43 -1.13
CA LYS A 121 -5.97 10.65 -1.93
C LYS A 121 -6.37 10.49 -3.41
N ALA A 122 -6.07 9.34 -3.99
CA ALA A 122 -6.51 9.03 -5.35
C ALA A 122 -8.04 8.99 -5.46
N ILE A 123 -8.73 8.36 -4.50
CA ILE A 123 -10.18 8.29 -4.45
C ILE A 123 -10.78 9.69 -4.29
N GLU A 124 -10.25 10.55 -3.42
CA GLU A 124 -10.70 11.94 -3.26
C GLU A 124 -10.73 12.68 -4.60
N ILE A 125 -9.66 12.56 -5.40
CA ILE A 125 -9.60 13.20 -6.74
C ILE A 125 -10.58 12.55 -7.73
N ILE A 126 -10.66 11.22 -7.76
CA ILE A 126 -11.55 10.49 -8.67
C ILE A 126 -13.01 10.78 -8.36
N THR A 127 -13.36 10.93 -7.08
CA THR A 127 -14.74 11.05 -6.60
C THR A 127 -15.12 12.47 -6.21
N GLN A 128 -14.45 13.49 -6.72
CA GLN A 128 -14.76 14.90 -6.43
C GLN A 128 -16.26 15.22 -6.54
N ASN A 129 -16.95 14.56 -7.46
CA ASN A 129 -18.39 14.72 -7.65
C ASN A 129 -19.25 13.78 -6.77
N GLY A 130 -18.62 13.01 -5.86
CA GLY A 130 -19.29 12.07 -4.97
C GLY A 130 -19.93 10.89 -5.72
N ILE A 131 -21.18 10.59 -5.39
CA ILE A 131 -21.97 9.53 -6.04
C ILE A 131 -22.37 9.98 -7.45
N ILE A 132 -22.16 9.10 -8.43
CA ILE A 132 -22.63 9.35 -9.79
C ILE A 132 -24.12 9.01 -9.86
N GLU A 133 -24.94 9.98 -10.29
CA GLU A 133 -26.38 9.79 -10.44
C GLU A 133 -26.78 9.86 -11.91
N THR A 134 -27.53 8.87 -12.36
CA THR A 134 -28.14 8.85 -13.71
C THR A 134 -29.64 9.07 -13.61
N LYS A 135 -30.23 9.79 -14.58
CA LYS A 135 -31.67 10.11 -14.56
C LYS A 135 -32.53 9.09 -15.28
N ASN A 136 -32.02 8.44 -16.35
CA ASN A 136 -32.78 7.50 -17.16
C ASN A 136 -31.90 6.30 -17.60
N PRO A 137 -32.05 5.11 -16.97
CA PRO A 137 -32.81 4.88 -15.74
C PRO A 137 -32.12 5.56 -14.53
N TYR A 138 -32.88 5.85 -13.49
CA TYR A 138 -32.33 6.39 -12.26
C TYR A 138 -31.45 5.33 -11.59
N THR A 139 -30.19 5.65 -11.41
CA THR A 139 -29.23 4.77 -10.72
C THR A 139 -28.21 5.61 -9.99
N ARG A 140 -27.85 5.19 -8.78
CA ARG A 140 -26.78 5.78 -7.97
C ARG A 140 -25.59 4.84 -7.98
N ILE A 141 -24.41 5.35 -8.34
CA ILE A 141 -23.17 4.56 -8.42
C ILE A 141 -22.15 5.16 -7.49
N ILE A 142 -21.61 4.32 -6.61
CA ILE A 142 -20.44 4.60 -5.78
C ILE A 142 -19.21 4.37 -6.68
N PRO A 143 -18.42 5.41 -7.02
CA PRO A 143 -17.28 5.22 -7.91
C PRO A 143 -16.27 4.23 -7.34
N CYS A 144 -15.85 4.44 -6.09
CA CYS A 144 -14.91 3.57 -5.38
C CYS A 144 -15.48 3.21 -4.00
N LEU A 145 -15.60 1.92 -3.72
CA LEU A 145 -16.00 1.40 -2.42
C LEU A 145 -14.79 0.73 -1.75
N VAL A 146 -14.37 1.26 -0.60
CA VAL A 146 -13.28 0.70 0.20
C VAL A 146 -13.85 -0.14 1.33
N VAL A 147 -13.40 -1.38 1.44
CA VAL A 147 -13.74 -2.30 2.51
C VAL A 147 -12.46 -2.90 3.10
N GLN A 148 -12.48 -3.19 4.39
CA GLN A 148 -11.39 -3.91 5.05
C GLN A 148 -11.68 -5.40 5.07
N CYS A 149 -10.66 -6.21 4.83
CA CYS A 149 -10.77 -7.65 4.99
C CYS A 149 -11.01 -7.97 6.46
N PRO A 150 -12.10 -8.68 6.83
CA PRO A 150 -12.34 -9.06 8.22
C PRO A 150 -11.17 -9.85 8.81
N PHE A 151 -10.96 -9.72 10.11
CA PHE A 151 -9.88 -10.41 10.82
C PHE A 151 -9.96 -11.94 10.69
N ASP A 152 -11.18 -12.50 10.72
CA ASP A 152 -11.44 -13.94 10.56
C ASP A 152 -11.40 -14.40 9.10
N CYS A 153 -11.23 -13.48 8.17
CA CYS A 153 -11.21 -13.71 6.71
C CYS A 153 -12.38 -14.55 6.21
N SER A 154 -13.51 -14.46 6.88
CA SER A 154 -14.70 -15.18 6.46
C SER A 154 -15.29 -14.55 5.20
N VAL A 155 -15.63 -15.40 4.24
CA VAL A 155 -16.33 -14.99 3.01
C VAL A 155 -17.61 -14.24 3.34
N LYS A 156 -18.38 -14.78 4.31
CA LYS A 156 -19.64 -14.15 4.75
C LYS A 156 -19.39 -12.78 5.38
N GLY A 157 -18.34 -12.65 6.20
CA GLY A 157 -17.96 -11.39 6.83
C GLY A 157 -17.64 -10.31 5.80
N LEU A 158 -16.83 -10.62 4.78
CA LEU A 158 -16.49 -9.66 3.73
C LEU A 158 -17.71 -9.28 2.90
N LEU A 159 -18.58 -10.22 2.55
CA LEU A 159 -19.81 -9.93 1.80
C LEU A 159 -20.74 -8.99 2.60
N LEU A 160 -20.90 -9.24 3.89
CA LEU A 160 -21.67 -8.38 4.79
C LEU A 160 -21.06 -6.99 4.93
N GLU A 161 -19.74 -6.89 5.01
CA GLU A 161 -19.03 -5.59 5.09
C GLU A 161 -19.24 -4.78 3.79
N ILE A 162 -19.22 -5.43 2.62
CA ILE A 162 -19.54 -4.77 1.35
C ILE A 162 -20.96 -4.20 1.38
N LEU A 163 -21.96 -4.98 1.87
CA LEU A 163 -23.33 -4.51 1.99
C LEU A 163 -23.44 -3.33 2.96
N ARG A 164 -22.82 -3.43 4.14
CA ARG A 164 -22.85 -2.39 5.16
C ARG A 164 -22.30 -1.06 4.62
N LYS A 165 -21.14 -1.11 3.98
CA LYS A 165 -20.50 0.08 3.37
C LYS A 165 -21.30 0.65 2.21
N ALA A 166 -21.93 -0.21 1.39
CA ALA A 166 -22.81 0.23 0.33
C ALA A 166 -24.06 0.93 0.89
N ASP A 167 -24.67 0.37 1.95
CA ASP A 167 -25.86 0.96 2.61
C ASP A 167 -25.54 2.32 3.24
N GLU A 168 -24.40 2.46 3.93
CA GLU A 168 -23.94 3.74 4.49
C GLU A 168 -23.86 4.83 3.40
N THR A 169 -23.42 4.46 2.19
CA THR A 169 -23.24 5.43 1.10
C THR A 169 -24.52 5.67 0.31
N LEU A 170 -25.34 4.63 0.08
CA LEU A 170 -26.56 4.70 -0.74
C LEU A 170 -27.80 5.06 0.06
N ASN A 171 -27.75 5.06 1.40
CA ASN A 171 -28.90 5.13 2.30
C ASN A 171 -29.91 4.00 1.97
N SER A 172 -29.41 2.75 1.90
CA SER A 172 -30.20 1.54 1.64
C SER A 172 -30.18 0.61 2.86
N ASP A 173 -30.84 -0.54 2.78
CA ASP A 173 -31.03 -1.47 3.89
C ASP A 173 -30.71 -2.94 3.52
N TYR A 174 -29.84 -3.15 2.55
CA TYR A 174 -29.45 -4.50 2.07
C TYR A 174 -28.80 -5.34 3.16
N TYR A 175 -27.95 -4.72 3.98
CA TYR A 175 -27.26 -5.38 5.09
C TYR A 175 -28.27 -5.89 6.14
N ASP A 176 -29.17 -5.03 6.58
CA ASP A 176 -30.19 -5.39 7.57
C ASP A 176 -31.14 -6.47 7.04
N LYS A 177 -31.55 -6.38 5.77
CA LYS A 177 -32.36 -7.40 5.11
C LYS A 177 -31.64 -8.75 5.03
N ALA A 178 -30.34 -8.75 4.74
CA ALA A 178 -29.53 -9.97 4.69
C ALA A 178 -29.43 -10.64 6.07
N LEU A 179 -29.26 -9.86 7.14
CA LEU A 179 -29.21 -10.37 8.50
C LEU A 179 -30.54 -10.94 8.98
N ARG A 180 -31.64 -10.19 8.79
CA ARG A 180 -32.99 -10.62 9.23
C ARG A 180 -33.44 -11.90 8.54
N ASN A 181 -33.14 -12.05 7.27
CA ASN A 181 -33.52 -13.21 6.48
C ASN A 181 -32.57 -14.41 6.61
N ARG A 182 -31.54 -14.32 7.45
CA ARG A 182 -30.53 -15.37 7.67
C ARG A 182 -29.99 -15.95 6.36
N VAL A 183 -29.66 -15.06 5.41
CA VAL A 183 -29.23 -15.40 4.05
C VAL A 183 -27.99 -16.29 4.08
N THR A 184 -27.97 -17.34 3.24
CA THR A 184 -26.80 -18.21 3.08
C THR A 184 -25.68 -17.49 2.36
N THR A 185 -24.45 -18.00 2.45
CA THR A 185 -23.29 -17.39 1.77
C THR A 185 -23.50 -17.32 0.26
N ASP A 186 -24.07 -18.35 -0.37
CA ASP A 186 -24.33 -18.34 -1.82
C ASP A 186 -25.36 -17.29 -2.21
N MET A 187 -26.44 -17.16 -1.44
CA MET A 187 -27.42 -16.09 -1.66
C MET A 187 -26.80 -14.70 -1.48
N LEU A 188 -25.93 -14.53 -0.48
CA LEU A 188 -25.18 -13.27 -0.27
C LEU A 188 -24.30 -12.94 -1.48
N ILE A 189 -23.60 -13.92 -2.06
CA ILE A 189 -22.82 -13.71 -3.29
C ILE A 189 -23.72 -13.17 -4.41
N GLY A 190 -24.92 -13.71 -4.57
CA GLY A 190 -25.90 -13.21 -5.53
C GLY A 190 -26.33 -11.78 -5.25
N CYS A 191 -26.66 -11.47 -3.98
CA CYS A 191 -27.08 -10.12 -3.57
C CYS A 191 -25.93 -9.10 -3.79
N VAL A 192 -24.74 -9.41 -3.32
CA VAL A 192 -23.57 -8.53 -3.49
C VAL A 192 -23.20 -8.37 -4.96
N SER A 193 -23.27 -9.45 -5.77
CA SER A 193 -23.07 -9.36 -7.22
C SER A 193 -24.06 -8.42 -7.89
N GLN A 194 -25.33 -8.45 -7.47
CA GLN A 194 -26.36 -7.55 -8.00
C GLN A 194 -26.10 -6.09 -7.62
N ILE A 195 -25.73 -5.85 -6.36
CA ILE A 195 -25.39 -4.51 -5.87
C ILE A 195 -24.10 -3.99 -6.54
N ALA A 196 -23.09 -4.85 -6.65
CA ALA A 196 -21.84 -4.51 -7.33
C ALA A 196 -22.08 -4.16 -8.81
N LEU A 197 -22.95 -4.90 -9.50
CA LEU A 197 -23.29 -4.62 -10.89
C LEU A 197 -23.97 -3.26 -11.05
N ASN A 198 -24.90 -2.92 -10.15
CA ASN A 198 -25.76 -1.75 -10.30
C ASN A 198 -25.19 -0.49 -9.65
N HIS A 199 -24.44 -0.63 -8.56
CA HIS A 199 -24.15 0.49 -7.66
C HIS A 199 -22.67 0.69 -7.31
N ILE A 200 -21.75 -0.24 -7.64
CA ILE A 200 -20.34 -0.09 -7.27
C ILE A 200 -19.47 -0.02 -8.53
N GLY A 201 -18.68 1.03 -8.69
CA GLY A 201 -17.74 1.19 -9.80
C GLY A 201 -16.51 0.31 -9.64
N LEU A 202 -15.77 0.51 -8.58
CA LEU A 202 -14.54 -0.19 -8.21
C LEU A 202 -14.64 -0.63 -6.74
N LEU A 203 -14.32 -1.89 -6.45
CA LEU A 203 -14.18 -2.40 -5.09
C LEU A 203 -12.72 -2.44 -4.70
N ILE A 204 -12.37 -1.87 -3.55
CA ILE A 204 -11.03 -1.91 -2.97
C ILE A 204 -11.12 -2.70 -1.67
N VAL A 205 -10.38 -3.81 -1.58
CA VAL A 205 -10.30 -4.66 -0.39
C VAL A 205 -8.92 -4.45 0.25
N ASP A 206 -8.89 -3.74 1.37
CA ASP A 206 -7.65 -3.46 2.11
C ASP A 206 -7.41 -4.49 3.22
N GLU A 207 -6.19 -4.54 3.75
CA GLU A 207 -5.74 -5.43 4.83
C GLU A 207 -5.88 -6.94 4.50
N ILE A 208 -5.64 -7.33 3.23
CA ILE A 208 -5.82 -8.72 2.80
C ILE A 208 -4.85 -9.69 3.48
N GLN A 209 -3.76 -9.22 4.10
CA GLN A 209 -2.82 -10.07 4.85
C GLN A 209 -3.49 -10.79 6.02
N ASN A 210 -4.64 -10.33 6.50
CA ASN A 210 -5.43 -11.06 7.48
C ASN A 210 -5.75 -12.49 6.99
N VAL A 211 -5.81 -12.70 5.66
CA VAL A 211 -6.04 -14.00 5.02
C VAL A 211 -4.84 -14.93 5.16
N ALA A 212 -3.61 -14.40 5.20
CA ALA A 212 -2.39 -15.22 5.25
C ALA A 212 -2.36 -16.12 6.49
N ASN A 213 -3.00 -15.69 7.58
CA ASN A 213 -3.09 -16.41 8.84
C ASN A 213 -4.29 -17.38 8.93
N GLY A 214 -5.16 -17.44 7.89
CA GLY A 214 -6.44 -18.16 7.91
C GLY A 214 -6.54 -19.30 6.90
N LYS A 215 -7.36 -20.33 7.23
CA LYS A 215 -7.67 -21.46 6.33
C LYS A 215 -8.60 -21.06 5.16
N ASN A 216 -9.12 -19.83 5.15
CA ASN A 216 -10.20 -19.39 4.26
C ASN A 216 -9.72 -18.77 2.94
N GLY A 217 -8.42 -18.65 2.70
CA GLY A 217 -7.86 -17.95 1.54
C GLY A 217 -8.41 -18.41 0.19
N LYS A 218 -8.46 -19.74 -0.04
CA LYS A 218 -9.00 -20.30 -1.30
C LYS A 218 -10.47 -19.95 -1.52
N ALA A 219 -11.28 -20.04 -0.45
CA ALA A 219 -12.70 -19.70 -0.52
C ALA A 219 -12.92 -18.22 -0.83
N LEU A 220 -12.09 -17.34 -0.25
CA LEU A 220 -12.13 -15.91 -0.50
C LEU A 220 -11.75 -15.57 -1.94
N VAL A 221 -10.68 -16.18 -2.48
CA VAL A 221 -10.30 -16.05 -3.90
C VAL A 221 -11.44 -16.49 -4.82
N GLY A 222 -12.05 -17.64 -4.53
CA GLY A 222 -13.20 -18.15 -5.29
C GLY A 222 -14.35 -17.19 -5.29
N MET A 223 -14.71 -16.63 -4.14
CA MET A 223 -15.76 -15.62 -4.00
C MET A 223 -15.45 -14.34 -4.77
N LEU A 224 -14.24 -13.77 -4.64
CA LEU A 224 -13.84 -12.57 -5.37
C LEU A 224 -13.90 -12.80 -6.88
N THR A 225 -13.43 -13.98 -7.35
CA THR A 225 -13.52 -14.38 -8.76
C THR A 225 -14.97 -14.43 -9.23
N GLN A 226 -15.86 -14.98 -8.40
CA GLN A 226 -17.28 -15.08 -8.70
C GLN A 226 -17.96 -13.70 -8.75
N LEU A 227 -17.61 -12.79 -7.83
CA LEU A 227 -18.08 -11.40 -7.86
C LEU A 227 -17.67 -10.69 -9.15
N ILE A 228 -16.39 -10.83 -9.56
CA ILE A 228 -15.88 -10.24 -10.80
C ILE A 228 -16.69 -10.76 -12.01
N ASN A 229 -16.88 -12.07 -12.09
CA ASN A 229 -17.56 -12.70 -13.22
C ASN A 229 -19.06 -12.35 -13.28
N ASN A 230 -19.72 -12.22 -12.12
CA ASN A 230 -21.16 -11.99 -12.03
C ASN A 230 -21.56 -10.50 -12.03
N SER A 231 -20.61 -9.60 -11.85
CA SER A 231 -20.90 -8.16 -11.81
C SER A 231 -20.08 -7.32 -12.79
N GLY A 232 -19.01 -7.90 -13.36
CA GLY A 232 -18.06 -7.14 -14.18
C GLY A 232 -17.31 -6.06 -13.41
N ILE A 233 -17.33 -6.11 -12.07
CA ILE A 233 -16.63 -5.14 -11.23
C ILE A 233 -15.12 -5.34 -11.31
N SER A 234 -14.37 -4.25 -11.31
CA SER A 234 -12.94 -4.29 -11.04
C SER A 234 -12.70 -4.37 -9.53
N ILE A 235 -11.72 -5.17 -9.11
CA ILE A 235 -11.34 -5.30 -7.71
C ILE A 235 -9.87 -4.96 -7.55
N CYS A 236 -9.56 -4.03 -6.65
CA CYS A 236 -8.22 -3.76 -6.17
C CYS A 236 -8.03 -4.44 -4.81
N VAL A 237 -7.02 -5.29 -4.66
CA VAL A 237 -6.71 -5.96 -3.39
C VAL A 237 -5.40 -5.41 -2.85
N VAL A 238 -5.42 -4.93 -1.60
CA VAL A 238 -4.29 -4.23 -0.98
C VAL A 238 -3.80 -5.03 0.23
N GLY A 239 -2.47 -5.15 0.36
CA GLY A 239 -1.88 -5.87 1.48
C GLY A 239 -0.40 -5.66 1.67
N THR A 240 0.15 -6.40 2.63
CA THR A 240 1.60 -6.49 2.89
C THR A 240 2.24 -7.61 2.07
N PRO A 241 3.58 -7.70 1.97
CA PRO A 241 4.26 -8.81 1.31
C PRO A 241 3.86 -10.20 1.82
N ASP A 242 3.40 -10.32 3.06
CA ASP A 242 2.90 -11.56 3.64
C ASP A 242 1.66 -12.10 2.90
N SER A 243 0.98 -11.25 2.13
CA SER A 243 -0.15 -11.66 1.28
C SER A 243 0.27 -12.34 -0.02
N THR A 244 1.56 -12.37 -0.37
CA THR A 244 2.06 -12.93 -1.62
C THR A 244 1.58 -14.37 -1.85
N PRO A 245 1.59 -15.31 -0.87
CA PRO A 245 1.08 -16.66 -1.06
C PRO A 245 -0.42 -16.70 -1.39
N PHE A 246 -1.20 -15.73 -0.89
CA PHE A 246 -2.61 -15.59 -1.25
C PHE A 246 -2.75 -15.16 -2.71
N PHE A 247 -1.95 -14.20 -3.16
CA PHE A 247 -1.99 -13.73 -4.55
C PHE A 247 -1.51 -14.79 -5.55
N GLU A 248 -0.53 -15.61 -5.19
CA GLU A 248 -0.07 -16.74 -6.01
C GLU A 248 -1.18 -17.77 -6.20
N GLN A 249 -1.95 -18.08 -5.16
CA GLN A 249 -3.12 -18.96 -5.27
C GLN A 249 -4.24 -18.30 -6.08
N ALA A 250 -4.30 -16.98 -6.08
CA ALA A 250 -5.23 -16.17 -6.86
C ALA A 250 -4.77 -15.92 -8.31
N ILE A 251 -3.86 -16.75 -8.86
CA ILE A 251 -3.34 -16.63 -10.24
C ILE A 251 -4.46 -16.45 -11.29
N GLN A 252 -5.66 -16.95 -11.03
CA GLN A 252 -6.82 -16.71 -11.87
C GLN A 252 -7.30 -15.23 -11.80
N LEU A 253 -7.16 -14.58 -10.63
CA LEU A 253 -7.30 -13.12 -10.51
C LEU A 253 -6.10 -12.42 -11.16
N ALA A 254 -4.90 -13.00 -11.05
CA ALA A 254 -3.64 -12.44 -11.51
C ALA A 254 -3.43 -12.53 -13.02
N ARG A 255 -4.08 -13.43 -13.76
CA ARG A 255 -3.94 -13.54 -15.23
C ARG A 255 -4.29 -12.26 -15.99
N ARG A 256 -4.92 -11.29 -15.32
CA ARG A 256 -5.31 -9.99 -15.89
C ARG A 256 -4.82 -8.81 -15.06
N SER A 257 -4.08 -9.04 -13.97
CA SER A 257 -3.63 -7.99 -13.08
C SER A 257 -2.12 -7.90 -13.04
N LEU A 258 -1.61 -6.75 -13.39
CA LEU A 258 -0.28 -6.32 -13.00
C LEU A 258 -0.34 -6.02 -11.50
N GLY A 259 0.33 -6.83 -10.67
CA GLY A 259 0.54 -6.51 -9.28
C GLY A 259 1.47 -5.29 -9.16
N LEU A 260 1.05 -4.28 -8.41
CA LEU A 260 1.90 -3.18 -8.02
C LEU A 260 2.59 -3.57 -6.71
N SER A 261 3.92 -3.64 -6.73
CA SER A 261 4.70 -3.97 -5.54
C SER A 261 5.65 -2.84 -5.22
N TYR A 262 5.57 -2.35 -3.98
CA TYR A 262 6.36 -1.20 -3.53
C TYR A 262 7.26 -1.58 -2.36
N GLY A 263 8.54 -1.23 -2.50
CA GLY A 263 9.54 -1.31 -1.45
C GLY A 263 9.61 -0.05 -0.59
N ALA A 264 10.52 -0.06 0.36
CA ALA A 264 10.91 1.15 1.08
C ALA A 264 11.45 2.21 0.10
N MET A 265 11.37 3.48 0.51
CA MET A 265 11.85 4.59 -0.31
C MET A 265 13.37 4.49 -0.47
N GLU A 266 13.84 4.73 -1.69
CA GLU A 266 15.28 4.76 -1.98
C GLU A 266 15.92 6.05 -1.46
N TYR A 267 17.24 5.97 -1.15
CA TYR A 267 18.04 7.14 -0.80
C TYR A 267 18.35 7.96 -2.07
N ASN A 268 17.41 8.77 -2.48
CA ASN A 268 17.48 9.56 -3.71
C ASN A 268 16.95 10.99 -3.49
N GLN A 269 16.96 11.81 -4.54
CA GLN A 269 16.53 13.20 -4.47
C GLN A 269 15.11 13.36 -3.90
N PHE A 270 14.18 12.44 -4.19
CA PHE A 270 12.83 12.50 -3.64
C PHE A 270 12.82 12.36 -2.11
N PHE A 271 13.64 11.46 -1.54
CA PHE A 271 13.78 11.34 -0.09
C PHE A 271 14.35 12.60 0.54
N PHE A 272 15.34 13.23 -0.12
CA PHE A 272 15.90 14.51 0.34
C PHE A 272 14.84 15.61 0.37
N ASP A 273 14.07 15.77 -0.71
CA ASP A 273 13.03 16.78 -0.82
C ASP A 273 11.88 16.52 0.17
N PHE A 274 11.56 15.26 0.40
CA PHE A 274 10.59 14.84 1.42
C PHE A 274 11.05 15.26 2.83
N CYS A 275 12.27 14.92 3.22
CA CYS A 275 12.83 15.32 4.52
C CYS A 275 12.90 16.84 4.67
N ARG A 276 13.35 17.56 3.64
CA ARG A 276 13.41 19.03 3.64
C ARG A 276 12.04 19.64 3.84
N THR A 277 11.03 19.15 3.14
CA THR A 277 9.65 19.64 3.32
C THR A 277 9.14 19.40 4.74
N LEU A 278 9.39 18.22 5.34
CA LEU A 278 9.00 17.97 6.72
C LEU A 278 9.72 18.89 7.72
N PHE A 279 10.99 19.21 7.46
CA PHE A 279 11.77 20.11 8.31
C PHE A 279 11.34 21.59 8.21
N GLU A 280 10.55 21.98 7.23
CA GLU A 280 9.93 23.30 7.21
C GLU A 280 8.88 23.47 8.32
N TYR A 281 8.30 22.36 8.81
CA TYR A 281 7.28 22.33 9.86
C TYR A 281 7.93 22.11 11.23
N GLN A 282 8.49 23.18 11.81
CA GLN A 282 9.11 23.14 13.14
C GLN A 282 8.29 23.92 14.16
N TYR A 283 7.98 23.26 15.27
CA TYR A 283 7.19 23.78 16.38
C TYR A 283 8.04 24.04 17.64
N THR A 284 9.32 23.72 17.60
CA THR A 284 10.32 24.10 18.62
C THR A 284 10.60 25.60 18.56
N SER A 285 10.96 26.24 19.68
CA SER A 285 11.21 27.69 19.69
C SER A 285 12.45 28.08 18.86
N GLU A 286 13.47 27.22 18.84
CA GLU A 286 14.64 27.38 17.99
C GLU A 286 14.48 26.58 16.69
N GLN A 287 14.82 27.21 15.57
CA GLN A 287 14.80 26.54 14.26
C GLN A 287 16.13 25.81 14.01
N THR A 288 16.01 24.59 13.51
CA THR A 288 17.16 23.79 13.06
C THR A 288 17.15 23.74 11.54
N GLU A 289 18.28 24.03 10.92
CA GLU A 289 18.49 23.76 9.51
C GLU A 289 18.79 22.30 9.29
N ILE A 290 18.17 21.72 8.25
CA ILE A 290 18.41 20.34 7.90
C ILE A 290 19.77 20.22 7.20
N SER A 291 20.61 19.30 7.67
CA SER A 291 21.89 18.95 7.02
C SER A 291 21.78 17.58 6.33
N ASP A 292 22.63 17.34 5.35
CA ASP A 292 22.71 16.05 4.67
C ASP A 292 23.01 14.90 5.65
N GLY A 293 23.75 15.18 6.73
CA GLY A 293 24.00 14.23 7.81
C GLY A 293 22.72 13.84 8.58
N ILE A 294 21.80 14.78 8.80
CA ILE A 294 20.50 14.49 9.41
C ILE A 294 19.64 13.65 8.44
N ILE A 295 19.63 13.97 7.15
CA ILE A 295 18.89 13.21 6.14
C ILE A 295 19.41 11.77 6.05
N GLN A 296 20.73 11.59 6.04
CA GLN A 296 21.36 10.28 6.05
C GLN A 296 20.98 9.50 7.32
N TRP A 297 21.07 10.14 8.48
CA TRP A 297 20.67 9.54 9.75
C TRP A 297 19.19 9.10 9.74
N LEU A 298 18.28 9.95 9.23
CA LEU A 298 16.86 9.61 9.09
C LEU A 298 16.66 8.39 8.18
N TYR A 299 17.39 8.31 7.07
CA TYR A 299 17.32 7.16 6.17
C TYR A 299 17.80 5.87 6.83
N GLU A 300 18.95 5.90 7.49
CA GLU A 300 19.55 4.75 8.16
C GLU A 300 18.64 4.22 9.30
N HIS A 301 17.96 5.12 10.02
CA HIS A 301 17.11 4.76 11.16
C HIS A 301 15.64 4.53 10.82
N SER A 302 15.22 4.85 9.60
CA SER A 302 13.87 4.54 9.10
C SER A 302 13.82 3.38 8.12
N GLY A 303 14.97 2.96 7.56
CA GLY A 303 15.03 2.01 6.44
C GLY A 303 14.27 2.51 5.21
N GLY A 304 14.07 3.83 5.06
CA GLY A 304 13.28 4.43 3.98
C GLY A 304 11.75 4.27 4.14
N ILE A 305 11.27 3.90 5.34
CA ILE A 305 9.84 3.79 5.64
C ILE A 305 9.29 5.17 6.00
N ILE A 306 8.40 5.72 5.17
CA ILE A 306 7.86 7.08 5.28
C ILE A 306 7.27 7.37 6.66
N SER A 307 6.42 6.48 7.18
CA SER A 307 5.77 6.68 8.48
C SER A 307 6.77 6.78 9.63
N VAL A 308 7.90 6.07 9.54
CA VAL A 308 8.95 6.12 10.54
C VAL A 308 9.68 7.46 10.48
N VAL A 309 9.98 7.98 9.29
CA VAL A 309 10.59 9.30 9.15
C VAL A 309 9.70 10.39 9.75
N VAL A 310 8.40 10.35 9.44
CA VAL A 310 7.41 11.30 9.99
C VAL A 310 7.36 11.21 11.51
N SER A 311 7.29 9.99 12.07
CA SER A 311 7.27 9.78 13.52
C SER A 311 8.55 10.25 14.20
N LEU A 312 9.73 10.00 13.61
CA LEU A 312 11.01 10.47 14.15
C LEU A 312 11.07 11.99 14.25
N ILE A 313 10.63 12.69 13.20
CA ILE A 313 10.61 14.15 13.16
C ILE A 313 9.59 14.72 14.14
N HIS A 314 8.39 14.11 14.23
CA HIS A 314 7.36 14.49 15.19
C HIS A 314 7.86 14.29 16.63
N ASP A 315 8.28 13.08 16.99
CA ASP A 315 8.64 12.71 18.35
C ASP A 315 9.90 13.42 18.85
N SER A 316 10.85 13.69 17.95
CA SER A 316 12.03 14.51 18.26
C SER A 316 11.65 15.93 18.68
N GLN A 317 10.67 16.55 17.99
CA GLN A 317 10.17 17.86 18.37
C GLN A 317 9.34 17.82 19.66
N GLU A 318 8.48 16.82 19.82
CA GLU A 318 7.74 16.60 21.06
C GLU A 318 8.69 16.53 22.27
N ILE A 319 9.74 15.72 22.17
CA ILE A 319 10.77 15.58 23.20
C ILE A 319 11.46 16.91 23.47
N ALA A 320 11.85 17.63 22.41
CA ALA A 320 12.53 18.92 22.53
C ALA A 320 11.68 19.99 23.24
N ILE A 321 10.37 20.04 22.97
CA ILE A 321 9.43 20.95 23.62
C ILE A 321 9.22 20.55 25.09
N LEU A 322 9.04 19.24 25.37
CA LEU A 322 8.76 18.75 26.73
C LEU A 322 9.95 18.92 27.67
N ASN A 323 11.16 18.55 27.23
CA ASN A 323 12.38 18.63 28.03
C ASN A 323 12.97 20.04 28.12
N GLY A 324 12.46 20.98 27.28
CA GLY A 324 12.91 22.37 27.27
C GLY A 324 14.21 22.63 26.49
N SER A 325 14.74 21.65 25.75
CA SER A 325 15.88 21.88 24.85
C SER A 325 15.53 22.79 23.68
N GLU A 326 14.22 22.83 23.34
CA GLU A 326 13.61 23.74 22.37
C GLU A 326 14.27 23.74 20.99
N ARG A 327 15.00 22.67 20.67
CA ARG A 327 15.71 22.52 19.41
C ARG A 327 15.69 21.07 18.95
N MET A 328 15.32 20.85 17.70
CA MET A 328 15.43 19.53 17.06
C MET A 328 16.89 19.30 16.62
N ASN A 329 17.55 18.27 17.12
CA ASN A 329 18.92 17.93 16.80
C ASN A 329 19.11 16.39 16.80
N LEU A 330 20.33 15.91 16.54
CA LEU A 330 20.63 14.49 16.55
C LEU A 330 20.39 13.83 17.93
N ASP A 331 20.55 14.56 19.03
CA ASP A 331 20.31 14.01 20.37
C ASP A 331 18.81 13.73 20.57
N THR A 332 17.94 14.70 20.21
CA THR A 332 16.48 14.52 20.29
C THR A 332 15.96 13.46 19.30
N LEU A 333 16.54 13.36 18.10
CA LEU A 333 16.25 12.30 17.14
C LEU A 333 16.67 10.92 17.67
N ASN A 334 17.86 10.80 18.26
CA ASN A 334 18.34 9.56 18.89
C ASN A 334 17.47 9.16 20.07
N GLU A 335 17.01 10.15 20.87
CA GLU A 335 16.12 9.89 22.00
C GLU A 335 14.74 9.39 21.53
N ALA A 336 14.18 10.01 20.47
CA ALA A 336 12.94 9.56 19.82
C ALA A 336 13.09 8.13 19.29
N TYR A 337 14.17 7.82 18.57
CA TYR A 337 14.42 6.49 18.05
C TYR A 337 14.52 5.45 19.17
N LYS A 338 15.29 5.72 20.22
CA LYS A 338 15.50 4.77 21.32
C LYS A 338 14.27 4.56 22.19
N LYS A 339 13.48 5.62 22.46
CA LYS A 339 12.39 5.55 23.42
C LYS A 339 11.02 5.23 22.80
N ARG A 340 10.76 5.71 21.59
CA ARG A 340 9.44 5.64 20.96
C ARG A 340 9.33 4.53 19.91
N LEU A 341 10.42 4.21 19.23
CA LEU A 341 10.45 3.22 18.14
C LEU A 341 11.02 1.86 18.54
N THR A 342 11.21 1.59 19.82
CA THR A 342 11.82 0.34 20.33
C THR A 342 11.18 -0.93 19.77
N MET A 343 9.85 -0.94 19.59
CA MET A 343 9.13 -2.08 19.02
C MET A 343 9.40 -2.28 17.53
N LEU A 344 9.84 -1.24 16.84
CA LEU A 344 10.10 -1.29 15.39
C LEU A 344 11.56 -1.67 15.07
N HIS A 345 12.45 -1.65 16.07
CA HIS A 345 13.88 -1.97 15.86
C HIS A 345 14.09 -3.37 15.27
N GLY A 346 13.21 -4.33 15.54
CA GLY A 346 13.27 -5.68 14.95
C GLY A 346 12.82 -5.75 13.48
N TYR A 347 12.13 -4.71 12.99
CA TYR A 347 11.63 -4.62 11.62
C TYR A 347 12.43 -3.62 10.76
N ILE A 348 13.08 -2.66 11.41
CA ILE A 348 13.91 -1.65 10.78
C ILE A 348 15.34 -2.02 11.11
N GLU A 349 15.97 -2.87 10.31
CA GLU A 349 17.42 -3.02 10.37
C GLU A 349 18.03 -1.73 9.81
N PRO A 350 18.85 -1.01 10.61
CA PRO A 350 19.58 0.13 10.07
C PRO A 350 20.45 -0.38 8.92
N ASN A 351 20.22 0.09 7.70
CA ASN A 351 21.11 -0.17 6.57
C ASN A 351 22.41 0.62 6.77
N ILE A 352 23.24 0.18 7.72
CA ILE A 352 24.53 0.80 8.00
C ILE A 352 25.47 0.43 6.87
N THR A 353 25.71 1.34 5.96
CA THR A 353 26.68 1.22 4.86
C THR A 353 28.13 1.25 5.32
N HIS A 354 28.41 1.31 6.62
CA HIS A 354 29.74 1.20 7.19
C HIS A 354 29.85 -0.04 8.07
N LYS A 355 30.30 -1.15 7.49
CA LYS A 355 30.88 -2.26 8.25
C LYS A 355 32.15 -1.81 8.94
N SER A 356 32.07 -1.30 10.15
CA SER A 356 33.19 -1.35 11.09
C SER A 356 33.27 -2.80 11.61
N GLN A 357 34.36 -3.45 11.28
CA GLN A 357 34.74 -4.76 11.80
C GLN A 357 34.80 -4.71 13.33
N THR A 358 33.93 -5.41 14.04
CA THR A 358 34.23 -5.96 15.37
C THR A 358 33.33 -7.14 15.70
N SER A 359 33.99 -8.28 15.87
CA SER A 359 33.66 -9.47 16.68
C SER A 359 32.33 -10.20 16.49
N VAL A 360 32.47 -11.29 15.77
CA VAL A 360 31.51 -12.43 15.72
C VAL A 360 31.45 -13.13 17.07
N GLN A 361 30.34 -13.07 17.78
CA GLN A 361 29.99 -14.06 18.80
C GLN A 361 29.16 -15.18 18.17
N LYS A 362 29.76 -16.38 18.19
CA LYS A 362 29.10 -17.63 17.76
C LYS A 362 28.00 -18.01 18.73
N GLN A 363 26.75 -17.99 18.33
CA GLN A 363 25.70 -18.75 18.99
C GLN A 363 25.48 -20.10 18.27
N LYS A 364 25.66 -21.18 19.04
CA LYS A 364 25.40 -22.56 18.61
C LYS A 364 23.90 -22.79 18.45
N VAL A 365 23.46 -23.10 17.24
CA VAL A 365 22.14 -23.70 17.01
C VAL A 365 22.35 -25.21 16.80
N LYS A 366 21.60 -26.01 17.60
CA LYS A 366 21.54 -27.47 17.50
C LYS A 366 20.84 -27.92 16.22
N GLY A 367 21.42 -28.94 15.59
CA GLY A 367 21.04 -29.41 14.28
C GLY A 367 19.71 -30.13 14.16
N TYR A 368 19.21 -30.09 12.94
CA TYR A 368 18.41 -31.13 12.33
C TYR A 368 19.01 -31.45 10.96
N THR A 369 19.30 -32.72 10.77
CA THR A 369 19.85 -33.29 9.55
C THR A 369 18.73 -33.46 8.51
N SER A 370 18.89 -32.94 7.30
CA SER A 370 18.33 -33.50 6.09
C SER A 370 19.26 -33.24 4.91
N HIS A 371 19.40 -34.24 4.06
CA HIS A 371 20.41 -34.43 3.05
C HIS A 371 20.50 -33.30 2.01
N ALA A 372 21.74 -32.99 1.66
CA ALA A 372 22.18 -32.01 0.72
C ALA A 372 21.90 -32.37 -0.73
N GLU A 373 21.45 -31.38 -1.50
CA GLU A 373 21.92 -31.21 -2.87
C GLU A 373 22.73 -29.92 -2.92
N THR A 374 24.03 -30.07 -3.04
CA THR A 374 25.01 -29.01 -3.07
C THR A 374 24.93 -28.30 -4.43
N SER A 375 24.48 -27.06 -4.45
CA SER A 375 24.61 -26.22 -5.63
C SER A 375 26.05 -25.73 -5.76
N ILE A 376 26.67 -26.04 -6.89
CA ILE A 376 28.08 -25.76 -7.28
C ILE A 376 28.36 -24.24 -7.47
N TYR A 377 27.45 -23.35 -7.10
CA TYR A 377 27.57 -21.88 -7.34
C TYR A 377 28.08 -21.05 -6.16
N ALA A 378 28.42 -21.66 -5.02
CA ALA A 378 28.85 -20.92 -3.82
C ALA A 378 30.37 -20.66 -3.71
N GLU A 379 31.21 -21.26 -4.55
CA GLU A 379 32.67 -21.22 -4.36
C GLU A 379 33.43 -20.18 -5.21
N ASN A 380 32.79 -19.52 -6.17
CA ASN A 380 33.49 -18.60 -7.10
C ASN A 380 32.89 -17.18 -7.11
N THR A 381 32.78 -16.56 -5.95
CA THR A 381 32.48 -15.11 -5.90
C THR A 381 33.77 -14.30 -6.03
N VAL A 382 33.71 -13.11 -6.69
CA VAL A 382 34.86 -12.19 -6.82
C VAL A 382 35.54 -11.93 -5.47
N ALA A 383 34.74 -11.85 -4.39
CA ALA A 383 35.27 -11.66 -3.03
C ALA A 383 36.09 -12.84 -2.51
N SER A 384 35.68 -14.09 -2.81
CA SER A 384 36.45 -15.29 -2.39
C SER A 384 37.76 -15.42 -3.15
N ILE A 385 37.78 -15.07 -4.43
CA ILE A 385 38.96 -15.08 -5.27
C ILE A 385 39.98 -14.01 -4.83
N ILE A 386 39.50 -12.83 -4.48
CA ILE A 386 40.37 -11.76 -3.93
C ILE A 386 40.93 -12.14 -2.55
N ALA A 387 40.13 -12.81 -1.71
CA ALA A 387 40.62 -13.29 -0.41
C ALA A 387 41.67 -14.39 -0.58
N GLU A 388 41.49 -15.31 -1.50
CA GLU A 388 42.47 -16.36 -1.83
C GLU A 388 43.75 -15.80 -2.44
N ALA A 389 43.66 -14.76 -3.29
CA ALA A 389 44.80 -14.07 -3.83
C ALA A 389 45.64 -13.37 -2.75
N LYS A 390 45.01 -12.76 -1.76
CA LYS A 390 45.68 -12.14 -0.61
C LYS A 390 46.34 -13.16 0.28
N GLU A 391 45.72 -14.29 0.55
CA GLU A 391 46.26 -15.34 1.41
C GLU A 391 47.49 -16.03 0.78
N LYS A 392 47.45 -16.23 -0.55
CA LYS A 392 48.50 -16.90 -1.31
C LYS A 392 49.56 -15.95 -1.90
N GLN A 393 49.48 -14.62 -1.62
CA GLN A 393 50.30 -13.58 -2.23
C GLN A 393 50.39 -13.69 -3.77
N ALA A 394 49.30 -14.08 -4.40
CA ALA A 394 49.19 -14.28 -5.84
C ALA A 394 48.51 -13.08 -6.52
N ASP A 395 48.76 -12.93 -7.82
CA ASP A 395 48.12 -11.88 -8.62
C ASP A 395 46.57 -12.10 -8.73
N ALA A 396 45.84 -11.21 -8.09
CA ALA A 396 44.38 -11.27 -8.06
C ALA A 396 43.75 -11.11 -9.46
N VAL A 397 44.35 -10.31 -10.34
CA VAL A 397 43.90 -10.08 -11.71
C VAL A 397 44.06 -11.34 -12.55
N GLY A 398 45.19 -12.01 -12.42
CA GLY A 398 45.47 -13.28 -13.10
C GLY A 398 44.55 -14.42 -12.66
N LEU A 399 44.10 -14.44 -11.40
CA LEU A 399 43.12 -15.39 -10.89
C LEU A 399 41.70 -15.08 -11.38
N LEU A 400 41.32 -13.82 -11.43
CA LEU A 400 40.02 -13.39 -11.95
C LEU A 400 39.89 -13.65 -13.44
N GLN A 401 40.94 -13.44 -14.25
CA GLN A 401 40.96 -13.69 -15.70
C GLN A 401 40.77 -15.16 -16.08
N LYS A 402 41.08 -16.09 -15.17
CA LYS A 402 40.84 -17.53 -15.40
C LYS A 402 39.37 -17.93 -15.28
N ILE A 403 38.58 -17.13 -14.61
CA ILE A 403 37.17 -17.45 -14.27
C ILE A 403 36.21 -16.50 -14.93
N PHE A 404 36.61 -15.25 -15.13
CA PHE A 404 35.79 -14.18 -15.74
C PHE A 404 36.51 -13.53 -16.93
N THR A 405 35.75 -13.03 -17.89
CA THR A 405 36.30 -12.13 -18.93
C THR A 405 36.55 -10.76 -18.29
N VAL A 406 37.80 -10.35 -18.18
CA VAL A 406 38.20 -9.05 -17.58
C VAL A 406 38.59 -8.10 -18.70
N GLU A 407 37.87 -7.00 -18.86
CA GLU A 407 38.27 -5.87 -19.72
C GLU A 407 39.04 -4.84 -18.89
N VAL A 408 40.24 -4.48 -19.34
CA VAL A 408 41.00 -3.41 -18.76
C VAL A 408 40.65 -2.13 -19.52
N ILE A 409 40.12 -1.14 -18.81
CA ILE A 409 39.86 0.20 -19.35
C ILE A 409 41.04 1.07 -18.87
N ASP A 410 41.87 1.49 -19.81
CA ASP A 410 42.88 2.52 -19.55
C ASP A 410 42.19 3.88 -19.41
N LEU A 411 42.35 4.53 -18.25
CA LEU A 411 41.84 5.85 -17.91
C LEU A 411 42.79 6.97 -18.35
#